data_2a3dae470d273f3a4716d42bf599ef0a
#
_entry.id   2a3dae470d273f3a4716d42bf599ef0a
#
_cell.length_a   1.000
_cell.length_b   1.000
_cell.length_c   1.000
_cell.angle_alpha   90.00
_cell.angle_beta   90.00
_cell.angle_gamma   90.00
#
_symmetry.space_group_name_H-M   'P 1'
#
loop_
_entity.id
_entity.type
_entity.pdbx_description
1 polymer ?
#
loop_
_entity_poly.entity_id
_entity_poly.type
_entity_poly.pdbx_seq_one_letter_code
_entity_poly.pdbx_strand_id
1 'polypeptide(L)'
;AYLVDYALAGGEQWRWMLGLAVVPSLVLIGGMLVMPESPRYLFKIGVSDRARAELSRIYDDPAAIELEEESIQESLRVKSAGFEAFAQPAIRRALFIGVSLAVLQQITGINTVIYYGPQIFQMAGIASASASILAQSLVGTVNCLMTLVAIFFVDRIGRKPLLYVGLAGMFAALAALAFAFAHPSLSGSLGSIALGSMMVYVGCFAFSLGPIVWILISEIFPLQVRGLGMSISTFANWVGNFLVSQFFLTMVVLLGRPATFGTYALLCVLTILFVRAMVPETKRELLERIRVARA
;
A
#
# COMPACT_ATOMS: atom_id res chain seq x y z
N ALA A 1 -10.35 -5.98 -12.83
CA ALA A 1 -10.25 -7.42 -12.57
C ALA A 1 -11.57 -7.95 -12.01
N TYR A 2 -11.97 -7.66 -10.77
CA TYR A 2 -13.14 -8.27 -10.08
C TYR A 2 -14.45 -8.28 -10.85
N LEU A 3 -14.81 -7.19 -11.56
CA LEU A 3 -16.03 -7.14 -12.37
C LEU A 3 -15.96 -8.06 -13.59
N VAL A 4 -14.78 -8.18 -14.19
CA VAL A 4 -14.51 -9.11 -15.30
C VAL A 4 -14.62 -10.56 -14.80
N ASP A 5 -14.02 -10.83 -13.65
CA ASP A 5 -14.06 -12.14 -13.01
C ASP A 5 -15.51 -12.54 -12.67
N TYR A 6 -16.30 -11.60 -12.15
CA TYR A 6 -17.72 -11.83 -11.90
C TYR A 6 -18.51 -12.12 -13.17
N ALA A 7 -18.30 -11.36 -14.24
CA ALA A 7 -19.01 -11.55 -15.52
C ALA A 7 -18.70 -12.91 -16.18
N LEU A 8 -17.49 -13.44 -15.95
CA LEU A 8 -17.03 -14.71 -16.53
C LEU A 8 -17.19 -15.90 -15.58
N ALA A 9 -17.58 -15.69 -14.32
CA ALA A 9 -17.67 -16.73 -13.30
C ALA A 9 -18.71 -17.81 -13.63
N GLY A 10 -19.83 -17.44 -14.30
CA GLY A 10 -20.90 -18.37 -14.64
C GLY A 10 -20.52 -19.44 -15.67
N GLY A 11 -19.45 -19.25 -16.44
CA GLY A 11 -18.99 -20.16 -17.48
C GLY A 11 -17.68 -20.89 -17.17
N GLU A 12 -17.17 -20.79 -15.94
CA GLU A 12 -15.86 -21.34 -15.53
C GLU A 12 -14.70 -20.90 -16.45
N GLN A 13 -14.80 -19.70 -17.04
CA GLN A 13 -13.89 -19.20 -18.08
C GLN A 13 -12.62 -18.57 -17.47
N TRP A 14 -11.98 -19.25 -16.53
CA TRP A 14 -10.80 -18.73 -15.81
C TRP A 14 -9.64 -18.33 -16.75
N ARG A 15 -9.52 -18.97 -17.92
CA ARG A 15 -8.49 -18.60 -18.92
C ARG A 15 -8.71 -17.19 -19.46
N TRP A 16 -9.98 -16.81 -19.70
CA TRP A 16 -10.33 -15.45 -20.13
C TRP A 16 -10.18 -14.44 -18.99
N MET A 17 -10.49 -14.81 -17.74
CA MET A 17 -10.25 -13.95 -16.56
C MET A 17 -8.77 -13.55 -16.49
N LEU A 18 -7.85 -14.50 -16.64
CA LEU A 18 -6.41 -14.25 -16.67
C LEU A 18 -5.97 -13.53 -17.96
N GLY A 19 -6.49 -13.97 -19.13
CA GLY A 19 -6.09 -13.45 -20.45
C GLY A 19 -6.47 -11.99 -20.65
N LEU A 20 -7.60 -11.54 -20.12
CA LEU A 20 -8.04 -10.14 -20.24
C LEU A 20 -7.15 -9.14 -19.49
N ALA A 21 -6.27 -9.60 -18.57
CA ALA A 21 -5.25 -8.76 -17.97
C ALA A 21 -4.23 -8.18 -19.00
N VAL A 22 -4.16 -8.78 -20.18
CA VAL A 22 -3.35 -8.27 -21.32
C VAL A 22 -3.88 -6.92 -21.81
N VAL A 23 -5.19 -6.67 -21.78
CA VAL A 23 -5.79 -5.43 -22.30
C VAL A 23 -5.25 -4.18 -21.61
N PRO A 24 -5.34 -4.04 -20.25
CA PRO A 24 -4.76 -2.88 -19.60
C PRO A 24 -3.24 -2.81 -19.75
N SER A 25 -2.55 -3.94 -19.89
CA SER A 25 -1.11 -3.96 -20.14
C SER A 25 -0.75 -3.37 -21.51
N LEU A 26 -1.51 -3.70 -22.57
CA LEU A 26 -1.33 -3.12 -23.89
C LEU A 26 -1.65 -1.62 -23.92
N VAL A 27 -2.69 -1.19 -23.22
CA VAL A 27 -3.02 0.25 -23.06
C VAL A 27 -1.88 0.98 -22.38
N LEU A 28 -1.30 0.40 -21.32
CA LEU A 28 -0.16 0.98 -20.60
C LEU A 28 1.08 1.08 -21.53
N ILE A 29 1.39 0.02 -22.26
CA ILE A 29 2.50 0.02 -23.22
C ILE A 29 2.30 1.13 -24.27
N GLY A 30 1.10 1.20 -24.87
CA GLY A 30 0.77 2.25 -25.84
C GLY A 30 0.90 3.65 -25.24
N GLY A 31 0.43 3.86 -24.03
CA GLY A 31 0.58 5.12 -23.31
C GLY A 31 2.04 5.49 -23.07
N MET A 32 2.86 4.53 -22.59
CA MET A 32 4.29 4.76 -22.34
C MET A 32 5.10 5.08 -23.60
N LEU A 33 4.70 4.57 -24.77
CA LEU A 33 5.37 4.89 -26.04
C LEU A 33 5.15 6.35 -26.48
N VAL A 34 4.08 6.99 -26.01
CA VAL A 34 3.71 8.38 -26.36
C VAL A 34 4.13 9.37 -25.27
N MET A 35 4.40 8.91 -24.07
CA MET A 35 4.80 9.79 -22.97
C MET A 35 6.23 10.34 -23.16
N PRO A 36 6.45 11.63 -22.84
CA PRO A 36 7.77 12.23 -22.86
C PRO A 36 8.66 11.63 -21.75
N GLU A 37 9.97 11.72 -21.96
CA GLU A 37 10.96 11.35 -20.96
C GLU A 37 10.91 12.27 -19.74
N SER A 38 11.27 11.73 -18.57
CA SER A 38 11.27 12.55 -17.36
C SER A 38 12.35 13.64 -17.42
N PRO A 39 12.06 14.89 -16.99
CA PRO A 39 13.06 15.97 -16.94
C PRO A 39 14.31 15.57 -16.18
N ARG A 40 14.16 14.88 -15.06
CA ARG A 40 15.29 14.39 -14.26
C ARG A 40 16.20 13.42 -15.01
N TYR A 41 15.63 12.53 -15.81
CA TYR A 41 16.41 11.62 -16.63
C TYR A 41 17.15 12.37 -17.73
N LEU A 42 16.49 13.33 -18.39
CA LEU A 42 17.09 14.14 -19.43
C LEU A 42 18.28 14.99 -18.89
N PHE A 43 18.16 15.59 -17.71
CA PHE A 43 19.30 16.25 -17.06
C PHE A 43 20.43 15.27 -16.73
N LYS A 44 20.10 14.06 -16.27
CA LYS A 44 21.08 13.02 -15.95
C LYS A 44 21.93 12.61 -17.16
N ILE A 45 21.33 12.56 -18.35
CA ILE A 45 22.02 12.21 -19.61
C ILE A 45 22.60 13.43 -20.33
N GLY A 46 22.47 14.64 -19.78
CA GLY A 46 23.07 15.87 -20.31
C GLY A 46 22.27 16.56 -21.41
N VAL A 47 21.00 16.22 -21.63
CA VAL A 47 20.12 16.83 -22.64
C VAL A 47 19.26 17.93 -21.97
N SER A 48 19.92 18.99 -21.50
CA SER A 48 19.30 20.04 -20.68
C SER A 48 18.20 20.82 -21.39
N ASP A 49 18.36 21.11 -22.70
CA ASP A 49 17.36 21.88 -23.47
C ASP A 49 16.03 21.14 -23.55
N ARG A 50 16.04 19.81 -23.79
CA ARG A 50 14.83 19.00 -23.76
C ARG A 50 14.25 18.88 -22.36
N ALA A 51 15.09 18.79 -21.34
CA ALA A 51 14.64 18.74 -19.94
C ALA A 51 13.87 20.03 -19.59
N ARG A 52 14.38 21.19 -19.96
CA ARG A 52 13.69 22.49 -19.77
C ARG A 52 12.38 22.57 -20.56
N ALA A 53 12.37 22.09 -21.80
CA ALA A 53 11.16 22.05 -22.62
C ALA A 53 10.08 21.14 -22.00
N GLU A 54 10.44 20.04 -21.35
CA GLU A 54 9.47 19.20 -20.61
C GLU A 54 9.04 19.86 -19.30
N LEU A 55 9.92 20.58 -18.58
CA LEU A 55 9.54 21.35 -17.41
C LEU A 55 8.56 22.48 -17.75
N SER A 56 8.73 23.16 -18.87
CA SER A 56 7.81 24.21 -19.33
C SER A 56 6.42 23.72 -19.74
N ARG A 57 6.23 22.40 -19.89
CA ARG A 57 4.89 21.78 -20.05
C ARG A 57 4.17 21.56 -18.72
N ILE A 58 4.93 21.55 -17.63
CA ILE A 58 4.42 21.26 -16.26
C ILE A 58 4.23 22.57 -15.48
N TYR A 59 5.14 23.52 -15.65
CA TYR A 59 5.17 24.80 -14.94
C TYR A 59 5.02 25.96 -15.92
N ASP A 60 4.08 26.85 -15.64
CA ASP A 60 3.87 28.07 -16.44
C ASP A 60 4.82 29.21 -16.03
N ASP A 61 5.32 29.20 -14.79
CA ASP A 61 6.19 30.23 -14.23
C ASP A 61 7.67 29.90 -14.50
N PRO A 62 8.41 30.78 -15.23
CA PRO A 62 9.84 30.59 -15.46
C PRO A 62 10.68 30.46 -14.18
N ALA A 63 10.30 31.16 -13.10
CA ALA A 63 10.99 31.07 -11.82
C ALA A 63 10.82 29.70 -11.17
N ALA A 64 9.64 29.08 -11.31
CA ALA A 64 9.39 27.72 -10.85
C ALA A 64 10.20 26.69 -11.65
N ILE A 65 10.39 26.89 -12.95
CA ILE A 65 11.21 26.02 -13.81
C ILE A 65 12.68 26.06 -13.37
N GLU A 66 13.21 27.25 -13.11
CA GLU A 66 14.61 27.45 -12.68
C GLU A 66 14.85 26.81 -11.31
N LEU A 67 13.93 27.00 -10.36
CA LEU A 67 14.00 26.38 -9.03
C LEU A 67 13.97 24.85 -9.10
N GLU A 68 13.12 24.28 -9.94
CA GLU A 68 13.02 22.83 -10.11
C GLU A 68 14.27 22.26 -10.81
N GLU A 69 14.82 22.98 -11.80
CA GLU A 69 16.09 22.63 -12.43
C GLU A 69 17.23 22.57 -11.43
N GLU A 70 17.39 23.61 -10.59
CA GLU A 70 18.40 23.65 -9.54
C GLU A 70 18.23 22.47 -8.56
N SER A 71 17.01 22.21 -8.13
CA SER A 71 16.67 21.08 -7.24
C SER A 71 17.06 19.74 -7.86
N ILE A 72 16.75 19.53 -9.14
CA ILE A 72 17.12 18.33 -9.88
C ILE A 72 18.63 18.20 -9.98
N GLN A 73 19.34 19.27 -10.37
CA GLN A 73 20.78 19.27 -10.51
C GLN A 73 21.49 19.01 -9.18
N GLU A 74 21.04 19.62 -8.09
CA GLU A 74 21.55 19.37 -6.74
C GLU A 74 21.35 17.88 -6.36
N SER A 75 20.17 17.35 -6.64
CA SER A 75 19.88 15.93 -6.37
C SER A 75 20.75 14.96 -7.18
N LEU A 76 21.17 15.34 -8.40
CA LEU A 76 22.06 14.54 -9.25
C LEU A 76 23.53 14.62 -8.82
N ARG A 77 23.94 15.69 -8.12
CA ARG A 77 25.30 15.81 -7.53
C ARG A 77 25.49 14.88 -6.33
N VAL A 78 24.42 14.48 -5.68
CA VAL A 78 24.47 13.56 -4.53
C VAL A 78 24.89 12.18 -5.03
N LYS A 79 26.12 11.77 -4.70
CA LYS A 79 26.60 10.42 -5.02
C LYS A 79 25.81 9.39 -4.21
N SER A 80 25.33 8.36 -4.90
CA SER A 80 24.70 7.21 -4.23
C SER A 80 25.75 6.52 -3.36
N ALA A 81 25.42 6.30 -2.10
CA ALA A 81 26.25 5.51 -1.20
C ALA A 81 25.88 4.02 -1.35
N GLY A 82 26.88 3.15 -1.18
CA GLY A 82 26.69 1.71 -1.20
C GLY A 82 26.17 1.15 0.14
N PHE A 83 26.28 -0.17 0.29
CA PHE A 83 25.86 -0.87 1.52
C PHE A 83 26.62 -0.43 2.76
N GLU A 84 27.84 0.07 2.63
CA GLU A 84 28.67 0.60 3.72
C GLU A 84 27.98 1.73 4.49
N ALA A 85 27.10 2.50 3.84
CA ALA A 85 26.36 3.59 4.48
C ALA A 85 25.43 3.09 5.61
N PHE A 86 24.98 1.83 5.55
CA PHE A 86 24.15 1.24 6.60
C PHE A 86 24.92 0.92 7.89
N ALA A 87 26.25 1.07 7.91
CA ALA A 87 27.02 1.06 9.14
C ALA A 87 26.71 2.29 10.03
N GLN A 88 26.25 3.39 9.44
CA GLN A 88 25.87 4.59 10.19
C GLN A 88 24.61 4.35 11.03
N PRO A 89 24.62 4.68 12.35
CA PRO A 89 23.48 4.40 13.24
C PRO A 89 22.16 4.99 12.79
N ALA A 90 22.16 6.21 12.23
CA ALA A 90 20.97 6.89 11.76
C ALA A 90 20.35 6.17 10.55
N ILE A 91 21.17 5.76 9.57
CA ILE A 91 20.71 5.05 8.37
C ILE A 91 20.24 3.65 8.73
N ARG A 92 20.93 2.97 9.65
CA ARG A 92 20.53 1.67 10.17
C ARG A 92 19.16 1.73 10.89
N ARG A 93 18.91 2.80 11.68
CA ARG A 93 17.62 3.02 12.30
C ARG A 93 16.51 3.25 11.27
N ALA A 94 16.78 4.05 10.24
CA ALA A 94 15.83 4.27 9.13
C ALA A 94 15.52 2.95 8.41
N LEU A 95 16.55 2.12 8.14
CA LEU A 95 16.36 0.80 7.54
C LEU A 95 15.51 -0.11 8.41
N PHE A 96 15.77 -0.18 9.72
CA PHE A 96 14.96 -0.96 10.65
C PHE A 96 13.50 -0.52 10.64
N ILE A 97 13.22 0.79 10.66
CA ILE A 97 11.86 1.33 10.60
C ILE A 97 11.21 0.98 9.25
N GLY A 98 11.90 1.20 8.13
CA GLY A 98 11.36 0.96 6.79
C GLY A 98 11.03 -0.52 6.56
N VAL A 99 11.96 -1.42 6.89
CA VAL A 99 11.75 -2.88 6.79
C VAL A 99 10.63 -3.35 7.70
N SER A 100 10.62 -2.86 8.97
CA SER A 100 9.56 -3.24 9.92
C SER A 100 8.18 -2.77 9.45
N LEU A 101 8.04 -1.53 8.96
CA LEU A 101 6.78 -1.03 8.42
C LEU A 101 6.32 -1.86 7.21
N ALA A 102 7.24 -2.21 6.32
CA ALA A 102 6.96 -3.01 5.15
C ALA A 102 6.46 -4.42 5.51
N VAL A 103 7.08 -5.06 6.51
CA VAL A 103 6.67 -6.38 7.03
C VAL A 103 5.36 -6.27 7.80
N LEU A 104 5.22 -5.27 8.70
CA LEU A 104 4.01 -5.03 9.49
C LEU A 104 2.78 -4.79 8.61
N GLN A 105 2.95 -4.09 7.47
CA GLN A 105 1.89 -3.91 6.49
C GLN A 105 1.35 -5.26 5.98
N GLN A 106 2.21 -6.24 5.76
CA GLN A 106 1.81 -7.55 5.24
C GLN A 106 1.25 -8.50 6.30
N ILE A 107 1.87 -8.53 7.47
CA ILE A 107 1.44 -9.45 8.54
C ILE A 107 0.10 -9.08 9.17
N THR A 108 -0.43 -7.87 8.94
CA THR A 108 -1.82 -7.53 9.27
C THR A 108 -2.85 -8.31 8.43
N GLY A 109 -2.42 -9.00 7.35
CA GLY A 109 -3.26 -9.92 6.60
C GLY A 109 -3.95 -9.33 5.39
N ILE A 110 -3.57 -8.15 4.90
CA ILE A 110 -4.27 -7.48 3.78
C ILE A 110 -4.34 -8.35 2.52
N ASN A 111 -3.21 -8.96 2.14
CA ASN A 111 -3.18 -9.76 0.92
C ASN A 111 -3.90 -11.09 1.07
N THR A 112 -4.08 -11.62 2.29
CA THR A 112 -4.95 -12.79 2.50
C THR A 112 -6.41 -12.45 2.21
N VAL A 113 -6.87 -11.26 2.61
CA VAL A 113 -8.23 -10.78 2.31
C VAL A 113 -8.40 -10.53 0.82
N ILE A 114 -7.38 -10.00 0.14
CA ILE A 114 -7.44 -9.72 -1.30
C ILE A 114 -7.42 -11.03 -2.11
N TYR A 115 -6.54 -11.98 -1.78
CA TYR A 115 -6.35 -13.21 -2.56
C TYR A 115 -7.37 -14.29 -2.21
N TYR A 116 -7.72 -14.43 -0.94
CA TYR A 116 -8.63 -15.47 -0.45
C TYR A 116 -10.03 -14.94 -0.09
N GLY A 117 -10.37 -13.72 -0.50
CA GLY A 117 -11.66 -13.11 -0.21
C GLY A 117 -12.85 -13.98 -0.56
N PRO A 118 -12.96 -14.52 -1.80
CA PRO A 118 -14.06 -15.43 -2.15
C PRO A 118 -14.13 -16.66 -1.24
N GLN A 119 -12.99 -17.26 -0.87
CA GLN A 119 -12.96 -18.41 0.05
C GLN A 119 -13.43 -18.01 1.47
N ILE A 120 -13.03 -16.82 1.94
CA ILE A 120 -13.45 -16.31 3.25
C ILE A 120 -14.98 -16.10 3.26
N PHE A 121 -15.55 -15.57 2.17
CA PHE A 121 -17.01 -15.42 2.03
C PHE A 121 -17.73 -16.77 1.99
N GLN A 122 -17.18 -17.77 1.30
CA GLN A 122 -17.71 -19.14 1.30
C GLN A 122 -17.65 -19.75 2.71
N MET A 123 -16.55 -19.55 3.44
CA MET A 123 -16.43 -19.96 4.84
C MET A 123 -17.44 -19.25 5.75
N ALA A 124 -17.90 -18.06 5.38
CA ALA A 124 -18.95 -17.32 6.09
C ALA A 124 -20.38 -17.68 5.65
N GLY A 125 -20.53 -18.69 4.76
CA GLY A 125 -21.85 -19.20 4.37
C GLY A 125 -22.42 -18.60 3.08
N ILE A 126 -21.65 -17.82 2.30
CA ILE A 126 -22.03 -17.41 0.96
C ILE A 126 -21.80 -18.57 0.00
N ALA A 127 -22.86 -19.32 -0.28
CA ALA A 127 -22.77 -20.65 -0.90
C ALA A 127 -22.29 -20.65 -2.36
N SER A 128 -22.59 -19.61 -3.16
CA SER A 128 -22.22 -19.60 -4.57
C SER A 128 -20.88 -18.89 -4.82
N ALA A 129 -20.07 -19.46 -5.71
CA ALA A 129 -18.81 -18.86 -6.14
C ALA A 129 -19.04 -17.47 -6.76
N SER A 130 -20.06 -17.30 -7.59
CA SER A 130 -20.41 -16.00 -8.22
C SER A 130 -20.78 -14.96 -7.18
N ALA A 131 -21.57 -15.29 -6.14
CA ALA A 131 -21.91 -14.35 -5.07
C ALA A 131 -20.67 -13.97 -4.23
N SER A 132 -19.75 -14.90 -4.00
CA SER A 132 -18.49 -14.64 -3.30
C SER A 132 -17.56 -13.72 -4.11
N ILE A 133 -17.49 -13.89 -5.43
CA ILE A 133 -16.74 -13.00 -6.34
C ILE A 133 -17.39 -11.62 -6.38
N LEU A 134 -18.73 -11.53 -6.40
CA LEU A 134 -19.44 -10.25 -6.34
C LEU A 134 -19.15 -9.52 -5.00
N ALA A 135 -19.21 -10.23 -3.87
CA ALA A 135 -18.86 -9.70 -2.57
C ALA A 135 -17.42 -9.16 -2.56
N GLN A 136 -16.46 -9.89 -3.14
CA GLN A 136 -15.09 -9.43 -3.29
C GLN A 136 -14.98 -8.20 -4.21
N SER A 137 -15.82 -8.10 -5.23
CA SER A 137 -15.87 -6.91 -6.10
C SER A 137 -16.30 -5.65 -5.34
N LEU A 138 -17.25 -5.77 -4.40
CA LEU A 138 -17.65 -4.67 -3.53
C LEU A 138 -16.50 -4.24 -2.62
N VAL A 139 -15.78 -5.19 -2.02
CA VAL A 139 -14.58 -4.89 -1.22
C VAL A 139 -13.52 -4.18 -2.06
N GLY A 140 -13.29 -4.62 -3.29
CA GLY A 140 -12.37 -3.98 -4.23
C GLY A 140 -12.80 -2.56 -4.63
N THR A 141 -14.11 -2.32 -4.75
CA THR A 141 -14.66 -0.98 -5.00
C THR A 141 -14.40 -0.04 -3.81
N VAL A 142 -14.61 -0.52 -2.57
CA VAL A 142 -14.26 0.25 -1.35
C VAL A 142 -12.78 0.56 -1.32
N ASN A 143 -11.91 -0.40 -1.66
CA ASN A 143 -10.47 -0.18 -1.75
C ASN A 143 -10.14 1.00 -2.68
N CYS A 144 -10.69 0.99 -3.89
CA CYS A 144 -10.46 2.04 -4.89
C CYS A 144 -10.93 3.41 -4.37
N LEU A 145 -12.17 3.50 -3.86
CA LEU A 145 -12.73 4.75 -3.33
C LEU A 145 -11.93 5.29 -2.15
N MET A 146 -11.56 4.43 -1.21
CA MET A 146 -10.80 4.85 -0.03
C MET A 146 -9.35 5.21 -0.35
N THR A 147 -8.76 4.65 -1.41
CA THR A 147 -7.47 5.09 -1.93
C THR A 147 -7.56 6.51 -2.50
N LEU A 148 -8.64 6.86 -3.21
CA LEU A 148 -8.87 8.24 -3.66
C LEU A 148 -9.02 9.19 -2.47
N VAL A 149 -9.75 8.80 -1.43
CA VAL A 149 -9.85 9.57 -0.18
C VAL A 149 -8.47 9.81 0.43
N ALA A 150 -7.60 8.78 0.44
CA ALA A 150 -6.24 8.90 0.98
C ALA A 150 -5.45 10.05 0.31
N ILE A 151 -5.53 10.20 -1.00
CA ILE A 151 -4.82 11.24 -1.77
C ILE A 151 -5.13 12.64 -1.22
N PHE A 152 -6.39 12.91 -0.86
CA PHE A 152 -6.80 14.21 -0.34
C PHE A 152 -6.44 14.45 1.13
N PHE A 153 -6.33 13.40 1.93
CA PHE A 153 -6.18 13.53 3.38
C PHE A 153 -4.75 13.33 3.90
N VAL A 154 -3.89 12.61 3.17
CA VAL A 154 -2.52 12.28 3.62
C VAL A 154 -1.71 13.54 3.94
N ASP A 155 -1.78 14.57 3.10
CA ASP A 155 -1.04 15.81 3.31
C ASP A 155 -1.71 16.77 4.30
N ARG A 156 -3.03 16.62 4.53
CA ARG A 156 -3.79 17.48 5.44
C ARG A 156 -3.70 17.03 6.89
N ILE A 157 -3.89 15.75 7.15
CA ILE A 157 -3.99 15.19 8.51
C ILE A 157 -2.61 14.82 9.05
N GLY A 158 -1.74 14.25 8.22
CA GLY A 158 -0.43 13.73 8.61
C GLY A 158 -0.41 12.20 8.63
N ARG A 159 0.82 11.66 8.66
CA ARG A 159 1.05 10.23 8.44
C ARG A 159 0.62 9.38 9.67
N LYS A 160 1.06 9.77 10.87
CA LYS A 160 0.76 9.00 12.11
C LYS A 160 -0.72 8.99 12.48
N PRO A 161 -1.46 10.11 12.48
CA PRO A 161 -2.88 10.07 12.80
C PRO A 161 -3.69 9.16 11.88
N LEU A 162 -3.41 9.19 10.57
CA LEU A 162 -4.08 8.32 9.61
C LEU A 162 -3.74 6.84 9.85
N LEU A 163 -2.49 6.51 10.20
CA LEU A 163 -2.11 5.16 10.57
C LEU A 163 -2.87 4.68 11.81
N TYR A 164 -3.02 5.51 12.84
CA TYR A 164 -3.76 5.14 14.05
C TYR A 164 -5.23 4.87 13.77
N VAL A 165 -5.90 5.78 13.05
CA VAL A 165 -7.31 5.62 12.70
C VAL A 165 -7.53 4.38 11.84
N GLY A 166 -6.67 4.18 10.82
CA GLY A 166 -6.77 3.02 9.94
C GLY A 166 -6.53 1.71 10.68
N LEU A 167 -5.47 1.61 11.48
CA LEU A 167 -5.15 0.40 12.24
C LEU A 167 -6.22 0.09 13.31
N ALA A 168 -6.79 1.11 13.97
CA ALA A 168 -7.89 0.91 14.91
C ALA A 168 -9.14 0.37 14.23
N GLY A 169 -9.48 0.89 13.04
CA GLY A 169 -10.60 0.38 12.24
C GLY A 169 -10.34 -1.03 11.71
N MET A 170 -9.12 -1.33 11.25
CA MET A 170 -8.70 -2.68 10.85
C MET A 170 -8.82 -3.66 12.03
N PHE A 171 -8.33 -3.29 13.21
CA PHE A 171 -8.47 -4.09 14.42
C PHE A 171 -9.94 -4.39 14.74
N ALA A 172 -10.78 -3.36 14.77
CA ALA A 172 -12.21 -3.51 15.09
C ALA A 172 -12.92 -4.44 14.08
N ALA A 173 -12.64 -4.28 12.79
CA ALA A 173 -13.22 -5.12 11.75
C ALA A 173 -12.78 -6.58 11.85
N LEU A 174 -11.49 -6.85 12.07
CA LEU A 174 -10.97 -8.21 12.24
C LEU A 174 -11.46 -8.85 13.54
N ALA A 175 -11.54 -8.08 14.62
CA ALA A 175 -12.08 -8.56 15.89
C ALA A 175 -13.58 -8.92 15.77
N ALA A 176 -14.37 -8.09 15.07
CA ALA A 176 -15.77 -8.39 14.80
C ALA A 176 -15.93 -9.66 13.96
N LEU A 177 -15.09 -9.85 12.94
CA LEU A 177 -15.09 -11.04 12.11
C LEU A 177 -14.69 -12.30 12.91
N ALA A 178 -13.63 -12.21 13.73
CA ALA A 178 -13.20 -13.29 14.62
C ALA A 178 -14.29 -13.67 15.61
N PHE A 179 -14.94 -12.68 16.22
CA PHE A 179 -16.07 -12.88 17.12
C PHE A 179 -17.25 -13.59 16.42
N ALA A 180 -17.61 -13.14 15.23
CA ALA A 180 -18.71 -13.73 14.48
C ALA A 180 -18.44 -15.21 14.12
N PHE A 181 -17.21 -15.55 13.73
CA PHE A 181 -16.83 -16.93 13.49
C PHE A 181 -16.82 -17.81 14.76
N ALA A 182 -16.62 -17.20 15.93
CA ALA A 182 -16.61 -17.92 17.21
C ALA A 182 -18.01 -18.22 17.75
N HIS A 183 -19.08 -17.53 17.27
CA HIS A 183 -20.41 -17.63 17.83
C HIS A 183 -21.40 -18.27 16.85
N PRO A 184 -21.79 -19.54 17.03
CA PRO A 184 -22.74 -20.24 16.17
C PRO A 184 -24.11 -19.57 16.05
N SER A 185 -24.51 -18.80 17.08
CA SER A 185 -25.76 -18.02 17.06
C SER A 185 -25.82 -16.98 15.96
N LEU A 186 -24.69 -16.55 15.42
CA LEU A 186 -24.58 -15.58 14.32
C LEU A 186 -24.54 -16.21 12.94
N SER A 187 -24.67 -17.54 12.82
CA SER A 187 -24.53 -18.28 11.55
C SER A 187 -25.43 -17.74 10.44
N GLY A 188 -26.66 -17.31 10.76
CA GLY A 188 -27.60 -16.75 9.78
C GLY A 188 -27.21 -15.38 9.23
N SER A 189 -26.41 -14.60 9.95
CA SER A 189 -25.93 -13.28 9.55
C SER A 189 -24.42 -13.23 9.27
N LEU A 190 -23.74 -14.37 9.37
CA LEU A 190 -22.27 -14.42 9.27
C LEU A 190 -21.75 -13.90 7.93
N GLY A 191 -22.42 -14.20 6.81
CA GLY A 191 -22.06 -13.69 5.48
C GLY A 191 -22.11 -12.16 5.40
N SER A 192 -23.16 -11.53 5.96
CA SER A 192 -23.28 -10.07 5.99
C SER A 192 -22.26 -9.42 6.91
N ILE A 193 -21.99 -10.02 8.07
CA ILE A 193 -20.95 -9.55 9.00
C ILE A 193 -19.58 -9.65 8.35
N ALA A 194 -19.28 -10.76 7.66
CA ALA A 194 -18.03 -10.94 6.95
C ALA A 194 -17.84 -9.89 5.86
N LEU A 195 -18.86 -9.64 5.05
CA LEU A 195 -18.81 -8.60 4.02
C LEU A 195 -18.56 -7.22 4.62
N GLY A 196 -19.35 -6.80 5.61
CA GLY A 196 -19.20 -5.52 6.28
C GLY A 196 -17.83 -5.36 6.93
N SER A 197 -17.37 -6.37 7.67
CA SER A 197 -16.05 -6.37 8.31
C SER A 197 -14.92 -6.26 7.28
N MET A 198 -14.98 -6.99 6.18
CA MET A 198 -13.96 -6.91 5.13
C MET A 198 -13.95 -5.58 4.41
N MET A 199 -15.14 -4.99 4.14
CA MET A 199 -15.24 -3.64 3.55
C MET A 199 -14.61 -2.59 4.47
N VAL A 200 -14.89 -2.64 5.77
CA VAL A 200 -14.29 -1.73 6.76
C VAL A 200 -12.78 -1.98 6.87
N TYR A 201 -12.35 -3.22 6.97
CA TYR A 201 -10.94 -3.58 7.08
C TYR A 201 -10.12 -3.08 5.87
N VAL A 202 -10.56 -3.40 4.65
CA VAL A 202 -9.88 -3.00 3.42
C VAL A 202 -9.97 -1.48 3.21
N GLY A 203 -11.11 -0.87 3.54
CA GLY A 203 -11.26 0.58 3.50
C GLY A 203 -10.28 1.29 4.43
N CYS A 204 -10.18 0.84 5.68
CA CYS A 204 -9.23 1.36 6.66
C CYS A 204 -7.77 1.16 6.23
N PHE A 205 -7.44 0.03 5.63
CA PHE A 205 -6.11 -0.21 5.05
C PHE A 205 -5.83 0.76 3.90
N ALA A 206 -6.78 0.91 2.97
CA ALA A 206 -6.61 1.67 1.74
C ALA A 206 -6.33 3.16 1.96
N PHE A 207 -6.89 3.77 3.01
CA PHE A 207 -6.57 5.16 3.32
C PHE A 207 -5.40 5.34 4.31
N SER A 208 -4.87 4.27 4.87
CA SER A 208 -3.82 4.33 5.89
C SER A 208 -2.57 3.54 5.49
N LEU A 209 -2.42 2.29 5.98
CA LEU A 209 -1.22 1.47 5.75
C LEU A 209 -0.88 1.30 4.26
N GLY A 210 -1.87 1.25 3.38
CA GLY A 210 -1.66 1.09 1.94
C GLY A 210 -0.69 2.14 1.38
N PRO A 211 -1.06 3.41 1.32
CA PRO A 211 -0.23 4.47 0.77
C PRO A 211 0.84 4.97 1.75
N ILE A 212 0.52 5.10 3.06
CA ILE A 212 1.38 5.81 4.01
C ILE A 212 2.70 5.08 4.26
N VAL A 213 2.72 3.76 4.26
CA VAL A 213 3.96 3.00 4.44
C VAL A 213 4.98 3.34 3.33
N TRP A 214 4.54 3.43 2.08
CA TRP A 214 5.41 3.77 0.96
C TRP A 214 5.91 5.21 1.02
N ILE A 215 5.04 6.15 1.42
CA ILE A 215 5.40 7.55 1.64
C ILE A 215 6.45 7.64 2.75
N LEU A 216 6.20 7.03 3.91
CA LEU A 216 7.15 7.02 5.03
C LEU A 216 8.50 6.41 4.63
N ILE A 217 8.52 5.26 3.95
CA ILE A 217 9.75 4.64 3.48
C ILE A 217 10.51 5.59 2.54
N SER A 218 9.83 6.35 1.68
CA SER A 218 10.49 7.33 0.81
C SER A 218 11.02 8.56 1.56
N GLU A 219 10.38 8.95 2.67
CA GLU A 219 10.70 10.14 3.44
C GLU A 219 11.81 9.91 4.49
N ILE A 220 11.87 8.71 5.10
CA ILE A 220 12.82 8.42 6.18
C ILE A 220 14.25 8.18 5.70
N PHE A 221 14.47 7.80 4.43
CA PHE A 221 15.79 7.56 3.90
C PHE A 221 16.43 8.84 3.33
N PRO A 222 17.68 9.17 3.71
CA PRO A 222 18.46 10.19 3.03
C PRO A 222 18.62 9.90 1.53
N LEU A 223 18.71 10.95 0.70
CA LEU A 223 18.82 10.82 -0.77
C LEU A 223 19.90 9.84 -1.23
N GLN A 224 21.05 9.84 -0.53
CA GLN A 224 22.22 9.00 -0.85
C GLN A 224 21.92 7.50 -0.84
N VAL A 225 21.04 7.05 0.04
CA VAL A 225 20.72 5.61 0.26
C VAL A 225 19.25 5.29 0.00
N ARG A 226 18.45 6.28 -0.42
CA ARG A 226 16.98 6.12 -0.57
C ARG A 226 16.62 4.97 -1.50
N GLY A 227 17.24 4.88 -2.67
CA GLY A 227 16.97 3.82 -3.63
C GLY A 227 17.26 2.43 -3.04
N LEU A 228 18.40 2.27 -2.38
CA LEU A 228 18.80 1.01 -1.77
C LEU A 228 17.92 0.65 -0.56
N GLY A 229 17.64 1.62 0.31
CA GLY A 229 16.77 1.43 1.47
C GLY A 229 15.33 1.06 1.08
N MET A 230 14.78 1.73 0.06
CA MET A 230 13.47 1.38 -0.50
C MET A 230 13.47 -0.03 -1.12
N SER A 231 14.52 -0.40 -1.86
CA SER A 231 14.63 -1.74 -2.46
C SER A 231 14.63 -2.84 -1.41
N ILE A 232 15.41 -2.68 -0.34
CA ILE A 232 15.45 -3.65 0.77
C ILE A 232 14.09 -3.73 1.47
N SER A 233 13.45 -2.59 1.73
CA SER A 233 12.13 -2.55 2.36
C SER A 233 11.05 -3.19 1.47
N THR A 234 11.10 -2.94 0.16
CA THR A 234 10.21 -3.56 -0.82
C THR A 234 10.42 -5.08 -0.89
N PHE A 235 11.68 -5.53 -0.90
CA PHE A 235 11.98 -6.95 -0.86
C PHE A 235 11.41 -7.61 0.40
N ALA A 236 11.61 -7.01 1.57
CA ALA A 236 11.06 -7.50 2.83
C ALA A 236 9.51 -7.53 2.81
N ASN A 237 8.86 -6.53 2.19
CA ASN A 237 7.42 -6.49 1.99
C ASN A 237 6.93 -7.71 1.20
N TRP A 238 7.56 -8.01 0.06
CA TRP A 238 7.18 -9.15 -0.78
C TRP A 238 7.46 -10.51 -0.13
N VAL A 239 8.54 -10.63 0.62
CA VAL A 239 8.81 -11.83 1.45
C VAL A 239 7.70 -11.98 2.51
N GLY A 240 7.34 -10.90 3.20
CA GLY A 240 6.23 -10.89 4.16
C GLY A 240 4.90 -11.30 3.50
N ASN A 241 4.58 -10.73 2.33
CA ASN A 241 3.40 -11.10 1.55
C ASN A 241 3.38 -12.59 1.20
N PHE A 242 4.48 -13.11 0.68
CA PHE A 242 4.60 -14.54 0.34
C PHE A 242 4.34 -15.42 1.56
N LEU A 243 4.99 -15.15 2.68
CA LEU A 243 4.83 -15.95 3.89
C LEU A 243 3.40 -15.91 4.41
N VAL A 244 2.83 -14.71 4.55
CA VAL A 244 1.45 -14.55 5.05
C VAL A 244 0.44 -15.24 4.15
N SER A 245 0.56 -15.07 2.84
CA SER A 245 -0.34 -15.70 1.87
C SER A 245 -0.19 -17.23 1.84
N GLN A 246 1.04 -17.73 1.91
CA GLN A 246 1.32 -19.17 1.90
C GLN A 246 0.78 -19.87 3.13
N PHE A 247 0.91 -19.25 4.31
CA PHE A 247 0.50 -19.88 5.56
C PHE A 247 -0.95 -19.62 5.98
N PHE A 248 -1.69 -18.76 5.28
CA PHE A 248 -3.05 -18.38 5.66
C PHE A 248 -3.99 -19.60 5.82
N LEU A 249 -4.09 -20.42 4.78
CA LEU A 249 -4.97 -21.60 4.82
C LEU A 249 -4.52 -22.62 5.88
N THR A 250 -3.22 -22.76 6.08
CA THR A 250 -2.67 -23.61 7.16
C THR A 250 -3.07 -23.06 8.53
N MET A 251 -3.02 -21.74 8.75
CA MET A 251 -3.50 -21.11 9.99
C MET A 251 -5.00 -21.37 10.19
N VAL A 252 -5.81 -21.24 9.14
CA VAL A 252 -7.25 -21.51 9.22
C VAL A 252 -7.53 -22.96 9.62
N VAL A 253 -6.75 -23.92 9.10
CA VAL A 253 -6.91 -25.35 9.43
C VAL A 253 -6.41 -25.66 10.85
N LEU A 254 -5.26 -25.14 11.25
CA LEU A 254 -4.64 -25.48 12.54
C LEU A 254 -5.22 -24.70 13.73
N LEU A 255 -5.49 -23.41 13.56
CA LEU A 255 -5.97 -22.53 14.64
C LEU A 255 -7.49 -22.35 14.61
N GLY A 256 -8.11 -22.64 13.47
CA GLY A 256 -9.51 -22.30 13.20
C GLY A 256 -9.69 -20.85 12.75
N ARG A 257 -10.86 -20.58 12.15
CA ARG A 257 -11.23 -19.27 11.60
C ARG A 257 -11.17 -18.14 12.64
N PRO A 258 -11.79 -18.30 13.85
CA PRO A 258 -11.77 -17.23 14.86
C PRO A 258 -10.37 -16.82 15.28
N ALA A 259 -9.50 -17.80 15.59
CA ALA A 259 -8.15 -17.51 16.06
C ALA A 259 -7.26 -16.93 14.97
N THR A 260 -7.45 -17.33 13.71
CA THR A 260 -6.71 -16.75 12.56
C THR A 260 -7.00 -15.27 12.41
N PHE A 261 -8.27 -14.84 12.37
CA PHE A 261 -8.63 -13.43 12.28
C PHE A 261 -8.30 -12.66 13.57
N GLY A 262 -8.41 -13.30 14.73
CA GLY A 262 -7.96 -12.76 16.01
C GLY A 262 -6.46 -12.48 16.06
N THR A 263 -5.64 -13.34 15.45
CA THR A 263 -4.20 -13.12 15.31
C THR A 263 -3.91 -11.89 14.46
N TYR A 264 -4.59 -11.72 13.33
CA TYR A 264 -4.43 -10.50 12.51
C TYR A 264 -4.90 -9.23 13.24
N ALA A 265 -5.98 -9.31 14.02
CA ALA A 265 -6.40 -8.20 14.87
C ALA A 265 -5.31 -7.83 15.89
N LEU A 266 -4.71 -8.81 16.58
CA LEU A 266 -3.61 -8.58 17.51
C LEU A 266 -2.39 -7.94 16.81
N LEU A 267 -2.07 -8.36 15.60
CA LEU A 267 -0.98 -7.79 14.81
C LEU A 267 -1.24 -6.33 14.43
N CYS A 268 -2.50 -5.90 14.25
CA CYS A 268 -2.84 -4.48 14.11
C CYS A 268 -2.51 -3.69 15.38
N VAL A 269 -2.77 -4.24 16.57
CA VAL A 269 -2.40 -3.60 17.85
C VAL A 269 -0.88 -3.49 17.99
N LEU A 270 -0.14 -4.55 17.69
CA LEU A 270 1.32 -4.53 17.70
C LEU A 270 1.88 -3.48 16.72
N THR A 271 1.24 -3.33 15.56
CA THR A 271 1.61 -2.30 14.57
C THR A 271 1.35 -0.89 15.12
N ILE A 272 0.24 -0.66 15.84
CA ILE A 272 -0.03 0.63 16.52
C ILE A 272 1.09 0.94 17.51
N LEU A 273 1.46 -0.03 18.33
CA LEU A 273 2.53 0.15 19.34
C LEU A 273 3.88 0.45 18.68
N PHE A 274 4.20 -0.24 17.58
CA PHE A 274 5.41 0.03 16.79
C PHE A 274 5.40 1.45 16.20
N VAL A 275 4.29 1.85 15.56
CA VAL A 275 4.14 3.19 14.98
C VAL A 275 4.29 4.26 16.06
N ARG A 276 3.73 4.04 17.26
CA ARG A 276 3.86 4.97 18.41
C ARG A 276 5.30 5.13 18.84
N ALA A 277 6.03 4.03 18.95
CA ALA A 277 7.38 4.01 19.53
C ALA A 277 8.48 4.42 18.56
N MET A 278 8.37 4.04 17.30
CA MET A 278 9.49 4.08 16.36
C MET A 278 9.31 5.03 15.18
N VAL A 279 8.08 5.27 14.72
CA VAL A 279 7.83 6.05 13.50
C VAL A 279 7.81 7.54 13.84
N PRO A 280 8.64 8.39 13.18
CA PRO A 280 8.56 9.84 13.33
C PRO A 280 7.34 10.40 12.58
N GLU A 281 6.86 11.60 12.99
CA GLU A 281 5.89 12.36 12.18
C GLU A 281 6.65 13.21 11.17
N THR A 282 6.57 12.86 9.91
CA THR A 282 7.36 13.46 8.83
C THR A 282 6.75 14.76 8.26
N LYS A 283 5.45 14.97 8.47
CA LYS A 283 4.75 16.16 7.95
C LYS A 283 5.38 17.49 8.39
N ARG A 284 5.81 17.61 9.65
CA ARG A 284 6.38 18.85 10.20
C ARG A 284 7.75 19.15 9.61
N GLU A 285 8.60 18.15 9.45
CA GLU A 285 9.95 18.32 8.87
C GLU A 285 9.88 18.81 7.42
N LEU A 286 8.93 18.32 6.64
CA LEU A 286 8.72 18.76 5.27
C LEU A 286 8.30 20.24 5.22
N LEU A 287 7.39 20.67 6.10
CA LEU A 287 6.93 22.08 6.18
C LEU A 287 8.03 23.03 6.64
N GLU A 288 8.90 22.61 7.57
CA GLU A 288 10.05 23.41 8.02
C GLU A 288 11.07 23.56 6.90
N ARG A 289 11.39 22.50 6.16
CA ARG A 289 12.28 22.57 4.99
C ARG A 289 11.74 23.52 3.90
N ILE A 290 10.43 23.47 3.61
CA ILE A 290 9.80 24.39 2.65
C ILE A 290 9.83 25.84 3.16
N ARG A 291 9.65 26.08 4.45
CA ARG A 291 9.77 27.43 5.05
C ARG A 291 11.19 27.99 4.96
N VAL A 292 12.19 27.17 5.26
CA VAL A 292 13.60 27.58 5.18
C VAL A 292 14.02 27.85 3.73
N ALA A 293 13.51 27.08 2.77
CA ALA A 293 13.79 27.30 1.34
C ALA A 293 13.10 28.55 0.75
N ARG A 294 12.06 29.10 1.43
CA ARG A 294 11.35 30.32 1.00
C ARG A 294 11.77 31.57 1.75
N ALA A 295 12.64 31.48 2.74
CA ALA A 295 13.22 32.59 3.49
C ALA A 295 14.62 32.93 2.99
#